data_9e57c2f39a0971a09bb251beb4693e45
#
_entry.id   9e57c2f39a0971a09bb251beb4693e45
#
_cell.length_a   1.000
_cell.length_b   1.000
_cell.length_c   1.000
_cell.angle_alpha   90.00
_cell.angle_beta   90.00
_cell.angle_gamma   90.00
#
_symmetry.space_group_name_H-M   'P 1'
#
loop_
_entity.id
_entity.type
_entity.pdbx_description
1 polymer ?
#
loop_
_entity_poly.entity_id
_entity_poly.type
_entity_poly.pdbx_seq_one_letter_code
_entity_poly.pdbx_strand_id
1 'polypeptide(L)'
;PCTAIFCADHGVAEENVSAYPPETTLHMATNYVISKGGAANAFANFTQASLGVFDVGINGDTSQLPIDSTMKLGYGTQNAAKGPAMTREQAAASVMAGIAVASQAAKHDFTVLLPGEMGISNTTASAAITAVMCGISPEVATGRGTNISDQRLQTKIATVKKMLEVNQPDASDPFDVLAKVGGFELGAIAGLIIGGASSGMLTILDGFNTGAAALIAAAICPAVKDYMVASHIGGEPGHKYVLDKLGLTPI
;
A
#
# COMPACT_ATOMS: atom_id res chain seq x y z
N PRO A 1 -15.63 -2.01 13.26
CA PRO A 1 -14.52 -1.98 12.35
C PRO A 1 -14.12 -0.55 11.97
N CYS A 2 -12.84 -0.36 11.60
CA CYS A 2 -12.30 0.91 11.14
C CYS A 2 -11.60 0.70 9.80
N THR A 3 -12.04 1.40 8.77
CA THR A 3 -11.38 1.47 7.46
C THR A 3 -10.39 2.64 7.48
N ALA A 4 -9.12 2.39 7.19
CA ALA A 4 -8.07 3.40 7.11
C ALA A 4 -7.51 3.42 5.68
N ILE A 5 -7.78 4.49 4.93
CA ILE A 5 -7.29 4.68 3.57
C ILE A 5 -6.06 5.60 3.60
N PHE A 6 -4.90 5.07 3.25
CA PHE A 6 -3.68 5.85 3.10
C PHE A 6 -3.48 6.26 1.66
N CYS A 7 -3.20 7.55 1.44
CA CYS A 7 -3.06 8.13 0.10
C CYS A 7 -1.63 8.64 -0.11
N ALA A 8 -1.00 8.21 -1.20
CA ALA A 8 0.32 8.71 -1.61
C ALA A 8 0.54 8.55 -3.12
N ASP A 9 1.30 9.44 -3.71
CA ASP A 9 1.73 9.35 -5.10
C ASP A 9 3.08 8.63 -5.23
N HIS A 10 3.31 8.08 -6.42
CA HIS A 10 4.50 7.33 -6.77
C HIS A 10 5.23 7.97 -7.94
N GLY A 11 6.51 8.32 -7.77
CA GLY A 11 7.33 8.87 -8.84
C GLY A 11 7.52 7.93 -10.03
N VAL A 12 7.35 6.62 -9.83
CA VAL A 12 7.38 5.62 -10.94
C VAL A 12 6.24 5.81 -11.94
N ALA A 13 5.22 6.62 -11.65
CA ALA A 13 4.17 7.02 -12.60
C ALA A 13 4.74 7.68 -13.86
N GLU A 14 5.92 8.33 -13.79
CA GLU A 14 6.64 8.89 -14.93
C GLU A 14 6.97 7.86 -16.01
N GLU A 15 7.05 6.58 -15.66
CA GLU A 15 7.33 5.47 -16.59
C GLU A 15 6.08 5.00 -17.36
N ASN A 16 4.95 5.71 -17.26
CA ASN A 16 3.69 5.39 -17.95
C ASN A 16 3.13 3.99 -17.68
N VAL A 17 3.23 3.53 -16.45
CA VAL A 17 2.83 2.18 -16.01
C VAL A 17 1.37 2.06 -15.59
N SER A 18 0.61 3.15 -15.55
CA SER A 18 -0.82 3.21 -15.17
C SER A 18 -1.68 3.72 -16.33
N ALA A 19 -2.98 3.37 -16.32
CA ALA A 19 -3.97 3.90 -17.26
C ALA A 19 -4.42 5.32 -16.90
N TYR A 20 -4.26 5.72 -15.64
CA TYR A 20 -4.69 7.01 -15.11
C TYR A 20 -3.51 7.93 -14.85
N PRO A 21 -3.70 9.25 -15.01
CA PRO A 21 -2.68 10.23 -14.70
C PRO A 21 -2.50 10.38 -13.16
N PRO A 22 -1.32 10.82 -12.68
CA PRO A 22 -1.02 10.93 -11.24
C PRO A 22 -2.03 11.76 -10.45
N GLU A 23 -2.56 12.84 -11.01
CA GLU A 23 -3.53 13.74 -10.36
C GLU A 23 -4.80 13.01 -9.89
N THR A 24 -5.06 11.81 -10.42
CA THR A 24 -6.18 10.97 -9.99
C THR A 24 -6.08 10.60 -8.50
N THR A 25 -4.89 10.53 -7.93
CA THR A 25 -4.71 10.28 -6.49
C THR A 25 -5.39 11.38 -5.67
N LEU A 26 -5.09 12.65 -5.94
CA LEU A 26 -5.70 13.78 -5.24
C LEU A 26 -7.22 13.85 -5.50
N HIS A 27 -7.67 13.61 -6.73
CA HIS A 27 -9.09 13.60 -7.07
C HIS A 27 -9.85 12.52 -6.30
N MET A 28 -9.28 11.32 -6.18
CA MET A 28 -9.90 10.24 -5.41
C MET A 28 -9.87 10.50 -3.91
N ALA A 29 -8.79 11.04 -3.36
CA ALA A 29 -8.74 11.45 -1.97
C ALA A 29 -9.82 12.50 -1.67
N THR A 30 -9.98 13.52 -2.55
CA THR A 30 -11.05 14.50 -2.47
C THR A 30 -12.43 13.85 -2.53
N ASN A 31 -12.63 12.89 -3.43
CA ASN A 31 -13.89 12.16 -3.55
C ASN A 31 -14.24 11.39 -2.27
N TYR A 32 -13.27 10.76 -1.62
CA TYR A 32 -13.50 10.03 -0.35
C TYR A 32 -13.99 10.95 0.76
N VAL A 33 -13.46 12.17 0.88
CA VAL A 33 -13.73 13.04 2.04
C VAL A 33 -14.81 14.09 1.79
N ILE A 34 -14.99 14.56 0.55
CA ILE A 34 -15.98 15.57 0.18
C ILE A 34 -17.25 14.93 -0.39
N SER A 35 -17.14 14.28 -1.55
CA SER A 35 -18.30 13.71 -2.26
C SER A 35 -18.78 12.41 -1.65
N LYS A 36 -17.91 11.70 -0.93
CA LYS A 36 -18.15 10.38 -0.34
C LYS A 36 -18.67 9.35 -1.36
N GLY A 37 -18.21 9.50 -2.62
CA GLY A 37 -18.65 8.72 -3.77
C GLY A 37 -17.80 7.50 -4.09
N GLY A 38 -16.77 7.20 -3.31
CA GLY A 38 -15.93 6.03 -3.50
C GLY A 38 -16.63 4.73 -3.08
N ALA A 39 -16.22 3.59 -3.67
CA ALA A 39 -16.72 2.28 -3.25
C ALA A 39 -16.47 2.02 -1.75
N ALA A 40 -15.32 2.44 -1.23
CA ALA A 40 -14.99 2.36 0.19
C ALA A 40 -16.03 3.10 1.07
N ASN A 41 -16.52 4.27 0.63
CA ASN A 41 -17.57 5.01 1.34
C ASN A 41 -18.89 4.22 1.35
N ALA A 42 -19.28 3.65 0.20
CA ALA A 42 -20.51 2.86 0.09
C ALA A 42 -20.46 1.63 1.00
N PHE A 43 -19.35 0.89 0.99
CA PHE A 43 -19.18 -0.28 1.87
C PHE A 43 -19.09 0.10 3.34
N ALA A 44 -18.38 1.16 3.69
CA ALA A 44 -18.30 1.64 5.06
C ALA A 44 -19.70 2.03 5.58
N ASN A 45 -20.50 2.75 4.77
CA ASN A 45 -21.87 3.10 5.11
C ASN A 45 -22.76 1.85 5.30
N PHE A 46 -22.65 0.87 4.38
CA PHE A 46 -23.44 -0.35 4.44
C PHE A 46 -23.11 -1.20 5.68
N THR A 47 -21.82 -1.32 6.01
CA THR A 47 -21.33 -2.13 7.14
C THR A 47 -21.27 -1.35 8.45
N GLN A 48 -21.61 -0.06 8.45
CA GLN A 48 -21.47 0.86 9.59
C GLN A 48 -20.02 0.92 10.11
N ALA A 49 -19.04 0.72 9.24
CA ALA A 49 -17.62 0.87 9.57
C ALA A 49 -17.26 2.37 9.59
N SER A 50 -16.42 2.76 10.53
CA SER A 50 -15.76 4.07 10.47
C SER A 50 -14.80 4.12 9.31
N LEU A 51 -14.64 5.28 8.67
CA LEU A 51 -13.71 5.48 7.57
C LEU A 51 -12.86 6.71 7.82
N GLY A 52 -11.55 6.53 7.90
CA GLY A 52 -10.53 7.58 7.94
C GLY A 52 -9.72 7.62 6.65
N VAL A 53 -9.37 8.81 6.20
CA VAL A 53 -8.51 9.04 5.03
C VAL A 53 -7.29 9.83 5.46
N PHE A 54 -6.10 9.35 5.12
CA PHE A 54 -4.82 9.85 5.58
C PHE A 54 -3.93 10.22 4.39
N ASP A 55 -3.50 11.47 4.31
CA ASP A 55 -2.50 11.90 3.35
C ASP A 55 -1.11 11.63 3.93
N VAL A 56 -0.46 10.59 3.44
CA VAL A 56 0.92 10.25 3.79
C VAL A 56 1.91 10.62 2.69
N GLY A 57 1.42 11.11 1.55
CA GLY A 57 2.30 11.49 0.45
C GLY A 57 1.62 11.87 -0.86
N ILE A 58 0.47 12.51 -0.84
CA ILE A 58 -0.19 13.02 -2.05
C ILE A 58 0.66 14.14 -2.66
N ASN A 59 0.93 14.09 -3.95
CA ASN A 59 1.59 15.15 -4.70
C ASN A 59 0.58 16.26 -5.07
N GLY A 60 0.16 17.01 -4.07
CA GLY A 60 -0.80 18.09 -4.22
C GLY A 60 -1.10 18.79 -2.90
N ASP A 61 -1.82 19.90 -2.99
CA ASP A 61 -2.27 20.65 -1.82
C ASP A 61 -3.56 20.03 -1.27
N THR A 62 -3.49 19.49 -0.07
CA THR A 62 -4.60 18.90 0.67
C THR A 62 -5.05 19.75 1.86
N SER A 63 -4.49 20.96 2.03
CA SER A 63 -4.74 21.83 3.19
C SER A 63 -6.20 22.26 3.37
N GLN A 64 -6.99 22.26 2.29
CA GLN A 64 -8.41 22.62 2.31
C GLN A 64 -9.33 21.38 2.37
N LEU A 65 -8.79 20.17 2.43
CA LEU A 65 -9.55 18.94 2.50
C LEU A 65 -9.67 18.48 3.97
N PRO A 66 -10.80 17.90 4.37
CA PRO A 66 -10.95 17.27 5.68
C PRO A 66 -10.27 15.89 5.70
N ILE A 67 -8.98 15.87 5.41
CA ILE A 67 -8.10 14.70 5.40
C ILE A 67 -7.02 14.89 6.47
N ASP A 68 -6.64 13.81 7.15
CA ASP A 68 -5.52 13.88 8.08
C ASP A 68 -4.19 13.85 7.32
N SER A 69 -3.50 14.98 7.31
CA SER A 69 -2.18 15.17 6.69
C SER A 69 -1.06 15.38 7.72
N THR A 70 -1.33 15.15 9.00
CA THR A 70 -0.34 15.37 10.09
C THR A 70 0.89 14.47 9.95
N MET A 71 0.75 13.35 9.25
CA MET A 71 1.81 12.37 9.01
C MET A 71 2.28 12.34 7.54
N LYS A 72 2.08 13.42 6.80
CA LYS A 72 2.55 13.55 5.41
C LYS A 72 4.07 13.55 5.34
N LEU A 73 4.66 12.63 4.55
CA LEU A 73 6.10 12.38 4.47
C LEU A 73 6.79 13.06 3.27
N GLY A 74 5.98 13.51 2.31
CA GLY A 74 6.46 14.14 1.10
C GLY A 74 5.35 14.38 0.10
N TYR A 75 5.73 14.81 -1.09
CA TYR A 75 4.84 15.00 -2.24
C TYR A 75 5.07 13.88 -3.26
N GLY A 76 4.68 12.66 -2.88
CA GLY A 76 4.99 11.44 -3.61
C GLY A 76 6.40 10.88 -3.32
N THR A 77 6.62 9.62 -3.71
CA THR A 77 7.96 9.02 -3.69
C THR A 77 8.79 9.51 -4.87
N GLN A 78 10.11 9.25 -4.85
CA GLN A 78 10.96 9.36 -6.02
C GLN A 78 10.64 8.24 -7.03
N ASN A 79 11.15 8.39 -8.26
CA ASN A 79 11.00 7.37 -9.29
C ASN A 79 11.93 6.19 -9.02
N ALA A 80 11.38 5.08 -8.55
CA ALA A 80 12.14 3.87 -8.21
C ALA A 80 12.87 3.22 -9.40
N ALA A 81 12.53 3.56 -10.63
CA ALA A 81 13.27 3.13 -11.83
C ALA A 81 14.58 3.93 -12.04
N LYS A 82 14.81 5.00 -11.27
CA LYS A 82 15.99 5.88 -11.38
C LYS A 82 16.87 5.86 -10.13
N GLY A 83 16.36 5.37 -9.00
CA GLY A 83 17.02 5.32 -7.69
C GLY A 83 16.02 4.91 -6.62
N PRO A 84 16.36 4.98 -5.32
CA PRO A 84 15.43 4.60 -4.24
C PRO A 84 14.14 5.43 -4.27
N ALA A 85 13.01 4.78 -3.98
CA ALA A 85 11.70 5.44 -3.90
C ALA A 85 11.62 6.48 -2.78
N MET A 86 12.29 6.21 -1.67
CA MET A 86 12.35 7.10 -0.49
C MET A 86 13.62 6.82 0.32
N THR A 87 13.91 7.68 1.29
CA THR A 87 14.99 7.41 2.25
C THR A 87 14.57 6.31 3.24
N ARG A 88 15.54 5.69 3.90
CA ARG A 88 15.27 4.70 4.96
C ARG A 88 14.50 5.32 6.13
N GLU A 89 14.78 6.56 6.46
CA GLU A 89 14.09 7.32 7.50
C GLU A 89 12.61 7.54 7.12
N GLN A 90 12.35 7.89 5.86
CA GLN A 90 10.98 8.02 5.36
C GLN A 90 10.24 6.68 5.37
N ALA A 91 10.90 5.58 5.00
CA ALA A 91 10.33 4.24 5.10
C ALA A 91 9.96 3.88 6.55
N ALA A 92 10.85 4.15 7.51
CA ALA A 92 10.55 3.95 8.92
C ALA A 92 9.42 4.86 9.41
N ALA A 93 9.40 6.14 9.01
CA ALA A 93 8.36 7.09 9.35
C ALA A 93 6.98 6.68 8.79
N SER A 94 6.93 6.10 7.57
CA SER A 94 5.69 5.59 7.00
C SER A 94 5.10 4.45 7.83
N VAL A 95 5.92 3.52 8.29
CA VAL A 95 5.50 2.46 9.21
C VAL A 95 5.00 3.05 10.53
N MET A 96 5.71 4.03 11.08
CA MET A 96 5.27 4.70 12.32
C MET A 96 3.95 5.44 12.16
N ALA A 97 3.66 6.02 11.00
CA ALA A 97 2.38 6.65 10.70
C ALA A 97 1.22 5.63 10.80
N GLY A 98 1.38 4.44 10.24
CA GLY A 98 0.37 3.38 10.35
C GLY A 98 0.19 2.87 11.79
N ILE A 99 1.28 2.72 12.55
CA ILE A 99 1.21 2.35 13.97
C ILE A 99 0.43 3.41 14.77
N ALA A 100 0.65 4.69 14.48
CA ALA A 100 -0.07 5.78 15.14
C ALA A 100 -1.59 5.72 14.85
N VAL A 101 -1.98 5.45 13.60
CA VAL A 101 -3.40 5.27 13.22
C VAL A 101 -4.01 4.06 13.95
N ALA A 102 -3.31 2.92 14.01
CA ALA A 102 -3.77 1.75 14.75
C ALA A 102 -3.93 2.06 16.25
N SER A 103 -2.98 2.81 16.84
CA SER A 103 -3.07 3.23 18.24
C SER A 103 -4.29 4.13 18.51
N GLN A 104 -4.63 5.02 17.57
CA GLN A 104 -5.84 5.82 17.67
C GLN A 104 -7.11 4.95 17.55
N ALA A 105 -7.12 4.00 16.59
CA ALA A 105 -8.23 3.07 16.44
C ALA A 105 -8.47 2.27 17.74
N ALA A 106 -7.40 1.79 18.40
CA ALA A 106 -7.51 1.08 19.67
C ALA A 106 -8.12 1.93 20.78
N LYS A 107 -7.79 3.25 20.87
CA LYS A 107 -8.38 4.17 21.84
C LYS A 107 -9.88 4.41 21.63
N HIS A 108 -10.38 4.13 20.43
CA HIS A 108 -11.80 4.21 20.08
C HIS A 108 -12.50 2.84 20.10
N ASP A 109 -11.91 1.84 20.78
CA ASP A 109 -12.45 0.49 20.96
C ASP A 109 -12.74 -0.27 19.64
N PHE A 110 -12.06 0.08 18.56
CA PHE A 110 -12.11 -0.72 17.35
C PHE A 110 -11.36 -2.03 17.54
N THR A 111 -11.92 -3.12 17.04
CA THR A 111 -11.37 -4.48 17.14
C THR A 111 -10.97 -5.06 15.79
N VAL A 112 -11.40 -4.41 14.70
CA VAL A 112 -11.12 -4.84 13.32
C VAL A 112 -10.65 -3.65 12.50
N LEU A 113 -9.52 -3.82 11.82
CA LEU A 113 -8.92 -2.88 10.87
C LEU A 113 -9.11 -3.34 9.43
N LEU A 114 -9.50 -2.42 8.57
CA LEU A 114 -9.67 -2.61 7.13
C LEU A 114 -8.72 -1.65 6.40
N PRO A 115 -7.50 -2.07 6.06
CA PRO A 115 -6.57 -1.22 5.34
C PRO A 115 -7.06 -0.96 3.92
N GLY A 116 -7.00 0.30 3.51
CA GLY A 116 -7.22 0.74 2.14
C GLY A 116 -6.06 1.61 1.67
N GLU A 117 -5.94 1.78 0.38
CA GLU A 117 -4.92 2.62 -0.21
C GLU A 117 -5.45 3.39 -1.42
N MET A 118 -4.78 4.48 -1.74
CA MET A 118 -4.97 5.20 -2.99
C MET A 118 -3.64 5.82 -3.43
N GLY A 119 -3.13 5.33 -4.56
CA GLY A 119 -1.90 5.85 -5.16
C GLY A 119 -1.75 5.38 -6.59
N ILE A 120 -1.77 6.30 -7.54
CA ILE A 120 -1.56 5.93 -8.94
C ILE A 120 -0.17 5.34 -9.12
N SER A 121 -0.11 4.16 -9.76
CA SER A 121 1.09 3.35 -9.99
C SER A 121 1.58 2.52 -8.80
N ASN A 122 0.87 2.49 -7.66
CA ASN A 122 1.27 1.72 -6.49
C ASN A 122 1.31 0.19 -6.73
N THR A 123 0.51 -0.34 -7.66
CA THR A 123 0.60 -1.76 -8.05
C THR A 123 1.95 -2.11 -8.70
N THR A 124 2.70 -1.12 -9.21
CA THR A 124 4.07 -1.32 -9.69
C THR A 124 5.04 -1.50 -8.52
N ALA A 125 4.92 -0.66 -7.48
CA ALA A 125 5.67 -0.81 -6.23
C ALA A 125 5.33 -2.13 -5.53
N SER A 126 4.04 -2.48 -5.44
CA SER A 126 3.58 -3.75 -4.88
C SER A 126 4.12 -4.97 -5.62
N ALA A 127 4.22 -4.90 -6.97
CA ALA A 127 4.82 -5.96 -7.77
C ALA A 127 6.33 -6.09 -7.49
N ALA A 128 7.06 -4.98 -7.33
CA ALA A 128 8.46 -5.00 -6.98
C ALA A 128 8.69 -5.59 -5.57
N ILE A 129 7.93 -5.16 -4.57
CA ILE A 129 7.97 -5.74 -3.21
C ILE A 129 7.69 -7.25 -3.28
N THR A 130 6.64 -7.66 -3.99
CA THR A 130 6.24 -9.06 -4.11
C THR A 130 7.33 -9.89 -4.77
N ALA A 131 7.93 -9.40 -5.87
CA ALA A 131 9.02 -10.09 -6.56
C ALA A 131 10.19 -10.37 -5.60
N VAL A 132 10.59 -9.38 -4.81
CA VAL A 132 11.69 -9.49 -3.84
C VAL A 132 11.33 -10.41 -2.68
N MET A 133 10.22 -10.14 -2.00
CA MET A 133 9.86 -10.82 -0.76
C MET A 133 9.42 -12.27 -0.97
N CYS A 134 8.84 -12.59 -2.14
CA CYS A 134 8.45 -13.94 -2.49
C CYS A 134 9.52 -14.69 -3.31
N GLY A 135 10.56 -14.02 -3.80
CA GLY A 135 11.61 -14.62 -4.63
C GLY A 135 11.10 -15.08 -6.00
N ILE A 136 10.17 -14.34 -6.58
CA ILE A 136 9.58 -14.62 -7.90
C ILE A 136 10.01 -13.58 -8.94
N SER A 137 9.93 -13.94 -10.23
CA SER A 137 10.32 -13.00 -11.26
C SER A 137 9.33 -11.82 -11.40
N PRO A 138 9.80 -10.66 -11.88
CA PRO A 138 8.95 -9.51 -12.15
C PRO A 138 7.77 -9.82 -13.07
N GLU A 139 7.95 -10.70 -14.05
CA GLU A 139 6.89 -11.14 -14.97
C GLU A 139 5.75 -11.85 -14.25
N VAL A 140 6.08 -12.65 -13.24
CA VAL A 140 5.11 -13.40 -12.43
C VAL A 140 4.42 -12.48 -11.42
N ALA A 141 5.16 -11.51 -10.86
CA ALA A 141 4.63 -10.58 -9.87
C ALA A 141 3.74 -9.49 -10.44
N THR A 142 3.95 -9.10 -11.74
CA THR A 142 3.35 -7.90 -12.32
C THR A 142 2.08 -8.22 -13.09
N GLY A 143 0.99 -7.59 -12.69
CA GLY A 143 -0.30 -7.65 -13.37
C GLY A 143 -0.73 -6.32 -13.99
N ARG A 144 -1.98 -6.28 -14.43
CA ARG A 144 -2.55 -5.14 -15.18
C ARG A 144 -2.91 -3.94 -14.30
N GLY A 145 -3.08 -4.13 -13.00
CA GLY A 145 -3.50 -3.06 -12.10
C GLY A 145 -4.79 -2.39 -12.55
N THR A 146 -4.68 -1.20 -13.15
CA THR A 146 -5.80 -0.39 -13.65
C THR A 146 -6.33 -0.84 -15.03
N ASN A 147 -6.23 -2.12 -15.34
CA ASN A 147 -6.67 -2.74 -16.60
C ASN A 147 -5.97 -2.16 -17.85
N ILE A 148 -4.66 -2.01 -17.78
CA ILE A 148 -3.80 -1.50 -18.86
C ILE A 148 -3.73 -2.46 -20.06
N SER A 149 -3.39 -1.90 -21.24
CA SER A 149 -3.16 -2.68 -22.47
C SER A 149 -1.96 -3.62 -22.36
N ASP A 150 -1.87 -4.59 -23.29
CA ASP A 150 -0.72 -5.53 -23.34
C ASP A 150 0.61 -4.80 -23.48
N GLN A 151 0.68 -3.79 -24.36
CA GLN A 151 1.89 -3.00 -24.54
C GLN A 151 2.31 -2.29 -23.24
N ARG A 152 1.34 -1.69 -22.51
CA ARG A 152 1.64 -1.02 -21.25
C ARG A 152 2.00 -2.02 -20.15
N LEU A 153 1.44 -3.24 -20.18
CA LEU A 153 1.86 -4.32 -19.28
C LEU A 153 3.34 -4.68 -19.49
N GLN A 154 3.80 -4.77 -20.74
CA GLN A 154 5.22 -5.01 -21.02
C GLN A 154 6.10 -3.87 -20.50
N THR A 155 5.65 -2.61 -20.66
CA THR A 155 6.34 -1.45 -20.07
C THR A 155 6.41 -1.57 -18.55
N LYS A 156 5.31 -1.92 -17.89
CA LYS A 156 5.25 -2.08 -16.43
C LYS A 156 6.19 -3.18 -15.95
N ILE A 157 6.20 -4.34 -16.62
CA ILE A 157 7.13 -5.44 -16.29
C ILE A 157 8.59 -4.98 -16.44
N ALA A 158 8.92 -4.31 -17.55
CA ALA A 158 10.26 -3.77 -17.78
C ALA A 158 10.65 -2.73 -16.71
N THR A 159 9.70 -1.90 -16.29
CA THR A 159 9.90 -0.92 -15.21
C THR A 159 10.18 -1.62 -13.87
N VAL A 160 9.41 -2.65 -13.50
CA VAL A 160 9.66 -3.42 -12.26
C VAL A 160 11.05 -4.06 -12.30
N LYS A 161 11.46 -4.68 -13.44
CA LYS A 161 12.82 -5.19 -13.60
C LYS A 161 13.87 -4.12 -13.35
N LYS A 162 13.71 -2.96 -13.98
CA LYS A 162 14.63 -1.83 -13.82
C LYS A 162 14.70 -1.33 -12.39
N MET A 163 13.57 -1.26 -11.69
CA MET A 163 13.54 -0.91 -10.27
C MET A 163 14.42 -1.84 -9.43
N LEU A 164 14.32 -3.16 -9.68
CA LEU A 164 15.11 -4.17 -8.97
C LEU A 164 16.60 -4.11 -9.36
N GLU A 165 16.91 -3.92 -10.63
CA GLU A 165 18.29 -3.81 -11.13
C GLU A 165 19.02 -2.59 -10.58
N VAL A 166 18.35 -1.42 -10.58
CA VAL A 166 18.95 -0.15 -10.13
C VAL A 166 19.15 -0.15 -8.62
N ASN A 167 18.18 -0.66 -7.86
CA ASN A 167 18.18 -0.51 -6.40
C ASN A 167 18.72 -1.72 -5.64
N GLN A 168 18.67 -2.92 -6.23
CA GLN A 168 19.14 -4.16 -5.61
C GLN A 168 18.65 -4.30 -4.15
N PRO A 169 17.31 -4.35 -3.92
CA PRO A 169 16.76 -4.43 -2.58
C PRO A 169 17.15 -5.74 -1.89
N ASP A 170 17.53 -5.65 -0.62
CA ASP A 170 17.87 -6.80 0.22
C ASP A 170 16.58 -7.40 0.81
N ALA A 171 16.21 -8.60 0.35
CA ALA A 171 15.02 -9.31 0.82
C ALA A 171 15.04 -9.64 2.32
N SER A 172 16.19 -9.61 2.97
CA SER A 172 16.32 -9.84 4.41
C SER A 172 16.09 -8.60 5.27
N ASP A 173 16.08 -7.40 4.64
CA ASP A 173 15.83 -6.12 5.29
C ASP A 173 14.55 -5.46 4.75
N PRO A 174 13.41 -5.61 5.43
CA PRO A 174 12.13 -5.09 4.96
C PRO A 174 12.11 -3.54 4.83
N PHE A 175 12.93 -2.83 5.60
CA PHE A 175 13.05 -1.38 5.45
C PHE A 175 13.89 -0.98 4.24
N ASP A 176 14.87 -1.77 3.84
CA ASP A 176 15.61 -1.58 2.60
C ASP A 176 14.70 -1.80 1.38
N VAL A 177 13.91 -2.89 1.39
CA VAL A 177 12.91 -3.16 0.33
C VAL A 177 11.92 -2.02 0.23
N LEU A 178 11.33 -1.59 1.37
CA LEU A 178 10.34 -0.51 1.40
C LEU A 178 10.95 0.82 0.90
N ALA A 179 12.16 1.17 1.33
CA ALA A 179 12.84 2.39 0.93
C ALA A 179 13.16 2.40 -0.57
N LYS A 180 13.62 1.29 -1.11
CA LYS A 180 14.10 1.20 -2.48
C LYS A 180 12.99 1.10 -3.52
N VAL A 181 11.93 0.31 -3.24
CA VAL A 181 10.91 -0.02 -4.24
C VAL A 181 9.47 0.11 -3.75
N GLY A 182 9.27 0.64 -2.54
CA GLY A 182 7.94 0.75 -1.91
C GLY A 182 7.19 2.05 -2.18
N GLY A 183 6.27 2.36 -1.26
CA GLY A 183 5.44 3.56 -1.23
C GLY A 183 5.12 3.96 0.20
N PHE A 184 4.82 5.24 0.43
CA PHE A 184 4.51 5.74 1.77
C PHE A 184 3.24 5.09 2.33
N GLU A 185 2.21 4.91 1.50
CA GLU A 185 0.96 4.26 1.88
C GLU A 185 1.16 2.76 2.17
N LEU A 186 2.05 2.09 1.43
CA LEU A 186 2.37 0.67 1.66
C LEU A 186 3.10 0.50 3.01
N GLY A 187 4.01 1.41 3.33
CA GLY A 187 4.65 1.45 4.64
C GLY A 187 3.65 1.74 5.77
N ALA A 188 2.72 2.68 5.54
CA ALA A 188 1.68 3.00 6.51
C ALA A 188 0.72 1.81 6.74
N ILE A 189 0.35 1.05 5.70
CA ILE A 189 -0.43 -0.18 5.86
C ILE A 189 0.35 -1.23 6.64
N ALA A 190 1.64 -1.40 6.36
CA ALA A 190 2.48 -2.33 7.15
C ALA A 190 2.50 -1.93 8.63
N GLY A 191 2.61 -0.63 8.92
CA GLY A 191 2.52 -0.09 10.28
C GLY A 191 1.15 -0.28 10.92
N LEU A 192 0.06 -0.09 10.17
CA LEU A 192 -1.31 -0.33 10.64
C LEU A 192 -1.50 -1.79 11.09
N ILE A 193 -0.98 -2.75 10.30
CA ILE A 193 -1.01 -4.18 10.63
C ILE A 193 -0.24 -4.46 11.92
N ILE A 194 0.99 -3.92 12.05
CA ILE A 194 1.83 -4.11 13.24
C ILE A 194 1.17 -3.52 14.48
N GLY A 195 0.71 -2.27 14.41
CA GLY A 195 0.03 -1.58 15.50
C GLY A 195 -1.29 -2.24 15.88
N GLY A 196 -2.03 -2.74 14.88
CA GLY A 196 -3.25 -3.50 15.08
C GLY A 196 -3.00 -4.78 15.88
N ALA A 197 -2.04 -5.58 15.45
CA ALA A 197 -1.66 -6.81 16.14
C ALA A 197 -1.20 -6.54 17.58
N SER A 198 -0.39 -5.49 17.80
CA SER A 198 0.08 -5.11 19.14
C SER A 198 -1.05 -4.72 20.09
N SER A 199 -2.19 -4.29 19.54
CA SER A 199 -3.40 -3.89 20.27
C SER A 199 -4.49 -4.98 20.29
N GLY A 200 -4.19 -6.18 19.79
CA GLY A 200 -5.13 -7.30 19.72
C GLY A 200 -6.24 -7.14 18.69
N MET A 201 -6.07 -6.26 17.71
CA MET A 201 -7.03 -6.04 16.63
C MET A 201 -6.76 -6.97 15.44
N LEU A 202 -7.84 -7.48 14.84
CA LEU A 202 -7.79 -8.24 13.61
C LEU A 202 -7.64 -7.29 12.40
N THR A 203 -6.76 -7.60 11.47
CA THR A 203 -6.67 -6.91 10.18
C THR A 203 -7.21 -7.79 9.06
N ILE A 204 -8.22 -7.32 8.34
CA ILE A 204 -8.73 -7.99 7.14
C ILE A 204 -8.07 -7.32 5.92
N LEU A 205 -7.19 -8.06 5.27
CA LEU A 205 -6.49 -7.61 4.08
C LEU A 205 -7.44 -7.56 2.88
N ASP A 206 -7.37 -6.52 2.10
CA ASP A 206 -8.12 -6.37 0.86
C ASP A 206 -7.45 -7.16 -0.28
N GLY A 207 -6.75 -6.49 -1.18
CA GLY A 207 -6.19 -7.09 -2.38
C GLY A 207 -4.66 -7.12 -2.38
N PHE A 208 -4.11 -7.07 -3.59
CA PHE A 208 -2.69 -7.23 -3.85
C PHE A 208 -1.80 -6.20 -3.13
N ASN A 209 -2.19 -4.92 -3.13
CA ASN A 209 -1.39 -3.86 -2.52
C ASN A 209 -1.32 -4.00 -1.00
N THR A 210 -2.45 -4.28 -0.35
CA THR A 210 -2.47 -4.54 1.10
C THR A 210 -1.71 -5.81 1.45
N GLY A 211 -1.75 -6.82 0.58
CA GLY A 211 -0.95 -8.03 0.70
C GLY A 211 0.56 -7.77 0.60
N ALA A 212 0.98 -6.94 -0.36
CA ALA A 212 2.39 -6.54 -0.48
C ALA A 212 2.89 -5.79 0.77
N ALA A 213 2.07 -4.90 1.33
CA ALA A 213 2.35 -4.25 2.60
C ALA A 213 2.40 -5.24 3.77
N ALA A 214 1.55 -6.26 3.76
CA ALA A 214 1.55 -7.32 4.77
C ALA A 214 2.81 -8.19 4.73
N LEU A 215 3.45 -8.38 3.55
CA LEU A 215 4.76 -9.02 3.46
C LEU A 215 5.83 -8.23 4.23
N ILE A 216 5.83 -6.90 4.08
CA ILE A 216 6.72 -6.01 4.85
C ILE A 216 6.42 -6.11 6.36
N ALA A 217 5.15 -6.02 6.75
CA ALA A 217 4.75 -6.14 8.15
C ALA A 217 5.19 -7.47 8.77
N ALA A 218 4.98 -8.59 8.08
CA ALA A 218 5.35 -9.92 8.54
C ALA A 218 6.87 -10.13 8.59
N ALA A 219 7.63 -9.46 7.73
CA ALA A 219 9.10 -9.48 7.77
C ALA A 219 9.64 -8.65 8.95
N ILE A 220 9.00 -7.53 9.30
CA ILE A 220 9.35 -6.73 10.48
C ILE A 220 8.96 -7.47 11.78
N CYS A 221 7.75 -7.99 11.82
CA CYS A 221 7.19 -8.64 13.02
C CYS A 221 6.41 -9.91 12.61
N PRO A 222 7.02 -11.10 12.63
CA PRO A 222 6.37 -12.34 12.17
C PRO A 222 5.06 -12.68 12.88
N ALA A 223 4.90 -12.27 14.15
CA ALA A 223 3.70 -12.53 14.95
C ALA A 223 2.43 -11.86 14.41
N VAL A 224 2.55 -10.85 13.52
CA VAL A 224 1.37 -10.20 12.95
C VAL A 224 0.51 -11.15 12.10
N LYS A 225 1.08 -12.27 11.63
CA LYS A 225 0.36 -13.27 10.83
C LYS A 225 -0.85 -13.85 11.55
N ASP A 226 -0.79 -13.97 12.87
CA ASP A 226 -1.88 -14.49 13.70
C ASP A 226 -3.05 -13.50 13.81
N TYR A 227 -2.85 -12.26 13.37
CA TYR A 227 -3.84 -11.16 13.41
C TYR A 227 -4.29 -10.72 12.02
N MET A 228 -4.01 -11.52 10.97
CA MET A 228 -4.42 -11.20 9.60
C MET A 228 -5.36 -12.24 9.02
N VAL A 229 -6.31 -11.77 8.24
CA VAL A 229 -7.21 -12.58 7.41
C VAL A 229 -7.21 -12.02 6.00
N ALA A 230 -7.12 -12.87 4.99
CA ALA A 230 -7.27 -12.47 3.60
C ALA A 230 -8.75 -12.53 3.20
N SER A 231 -9.28 -11.43 2.65
CA SER A 231 -10.69 -11.34 2.24
C SER A 231 -10.98 -12.13 0.97
N HIS A 232 -10.07 -12.11 -0.01
CA HIS A 232 -10.27 -12.74 -1.32
C HIS A 232 -8.94 -12.95 -2.05
N ILE A 233 -8.99 -13.66 -3.17
CA ILE A 233 -7.93 -13.67 -4.17
C ILE A 233 -8.24 -12.62 -5.24
N GLY A 234 -7.39 -11.59 -5.35
CA GLY A 234 -7.50 -10.57 -6.39
C GLY A 234 -6.99 -11.06 -7.75
N GLY A 235 -7.32 -10.30 -8.81
CA GLY A 235 -6.92 -10.63 -10.19
C GLY A 235 -5.43 -10.38 -10.52
N GLU A 236 -4.66 -9.78 -9.63
CA GLU A 236 -3.22 -9.59 -9.83
C GLU A 236 -2.47 -10.91 -9.66
N PRO A 237 -1.63 -11.34 -10.64
CA PRO A 237 -1.00 -12.66 -10.62
C PRO A 237 -0.07 -12.87 -9.43
N GLY A 238 0.57 -11.80 -8.94
CA GLY A 238 1.41 -11.83 -7.75
C GLY A 238 0.66 -12.13 -6.45
N HIS A 239 -0.66 -11.87 -6.39
CA HIS A 239 -1.42 -11.95 -5.13
C HIS A 239 -1.44 -13.36 -4.53
N LYS A 240 -1.55 -14.39 -5.35
CA LYS A 240 -1.45 -15.77 -4.87
C LYS A 240 -0.13 -16.05 -4.15
N TYR A 241 0.99 -15.60 -4.70
CA TYR A 241 2.31 -15.79 -4.09
C TYR A 241 2.45 -15.03 -2.76
N VAL A 242 1.80 -13.86 -2.66
CA VAL A 242 1.71 -13.11 -1.40
C VAL A 242 0.98 -13.92 -0.34
N LEU A 243 -0.20 -14.44 -0.65
CA LEU A 243 -1.01 -15.23 0.30
C LEU A 243 -0.28 -16.52 0.71
N ASP A 244 0.30 -17.24 -0.24
CA ASP A 244 1.10 -18.44 0.00
C ASP A 244 2.27 -18.14 0.96
N LYS A 245 3.00 -17.03 0.74
CA LYS A 245 4.14 -16.60 1.58
C LYS A 245 3.71 -16.20 2.99
N LEU A 246 2.54 -15.59 3.13
CA LEU A 246 1.97 -15.23 4.42
C LEU A 246 1.34 -16.43 5.14
N GLY A 247 1.02 -17.52 4.43
CA GLY A 247 0.30 -18.67 4.96
C GLY A 247 -1.19 -18.38 5.16
N LEU A 248 -1.77 -17.49 4.35
CA LEU A 248 -3.18 -17.09 4.46
C LEU A 248 -4.03 -17.78 3.39
N THR A 249 -5.18 -18.28 3.84
CA THR A 249 -6.24 -18.77 2.95
C THR A 249 -7.35 -17.71 2.92
N PRO A 250 -7.76 -17.24 1.72
CA PRO A 250 -8.86 -16.28 1.63
C PRO A 250 -10.19 -16.90 2.05
N ILE A 251 -11.07 -16.08 2.64
CA ILE A 251 -12.41 -16.48 3.09
C ILE A 251 -13.45 -16.41 1.97
#